data_3048d325587ddad5b463ed07f9dfe2f7
#
_entry.id   3048d325587ddad5b463ed07f9dfe2f7
#
_cell.length_a   1.000
_cell.length_b   1.000
_cell.length_c   1.000
_cell.angle_alpha   90.00
_cell.angle_beta   90.00
_cell.angle_gamma   90.00
#
_symmetry.space_group_name_H-M   'P 1'
#
loop_
_entity.id
_entity.type
_entity.pdbx_description
1 polymer ?
#
loop_
_entity_poly.entity_id
_entity_poly.type
_entity_poly.pdbx_seq_one_letter_code
_entity_poly.pdbx_strand_id
1 'polypeptide(L)'
;RRVLFRSGQINIIQWLLQIKHNIDVSTKIDEAFQEACRYGHIHLVKWLLQIKPDINISAKNEYAFRVACHNGHLDIAKLLYQIKPDINISTSNDDPFRWACYDGHLDVAKWLYQIKPDINISTNDDSAFRYACYDGYLDIAKWLYQIKPDINISYEDEKAFRYACRYGHIHIVKWLLQIKPDINISAEDEFAFRWACLEGHLDVMKWLYQIKPDINISVYDDEAFRFACENGHFDIAKWLLQIKPDINISIKDDYAFRRACISRHLDVAKWLLQIKPDINIFARNNQAFRFTCEKGHLDVAKWLCTLNSSYQIQTENDKIVSFHVLKQLPIDKTTIISINDIEDKTCPICYEKSIQLQTNCKHCYCTECIQKHYNNDSSCPYCKQQISVFYNIH
;
A
#
# COMPACT_ATOMS: atom_id res chain seq x y z
N ARG A 1 -24.97 0.59 20.91
CA ARG A 1 -26.06 -0.33 20.51
C ARG A 1 -25.68 -1.24 19.35
N ARG A 2 -25.17 -0.71 18.22
CA ARG A 2 -24.66 -1.54 17.10
C ARG A 2 -23.56 -2.51 17.54
N VAL A 3 -22.72 -2.14 18.52
CA VAL A 3 -21.65 -2.99 19.07
C VAL A 3 -22.20 -4.24 19.75
N LEU A 4 -23.35 -4.16 20.45
CA LEU A 4 -23.95 -5.29 21.17
C LEU A 4 -24.53 -6.36 20.21
N PHE A 5 -25.12 -5.94 19.10
CA PHE A 5 -25.62 -6.86 18.08
C PHE A 5 -24.46 -7.55 17.34
N ARG A 6 -23.33 -6.86 17.19
CA ARG A 6 -22.09 -7.43 16.61
C ARG A 6 -21.46 -8.50 17.50
N SER A 7 -21.57 -8.35 18.84
CA SER A 7 -20.99 -9.31 19.79
C SER A 7 -21.86 -10.53 20.08
N GLY A 8 -23.10 -10.58 19.58
CA GLY A 8 -24.03 -11.72 19.76
C GLY A 8 -24.47 -11.96 21.23
N GLN A 9 -24.31 -10.98 22.10
CA GLN A 9 -24.59 -11.14 23.54
C GLN A 9 -26.12 -11.08 23.81
N ILE A 10 -26.78 -12.23 23.65
CA ILE A 10 -28.22 -12.39 23.78
C ILE A 10 -28.73 -11.87 25.14
N ASN A 11 -28.06 -12.22 26.25
CA ASN A 11 -28.45 -11.84 27.59
C ASN A 11 -28.57 -10.32 27.81
N ILE A 12 -27.63 -9.56 27.23
CA ILE A 12 -27.64 -8.10 27.30
C ILE A 12 -28.78 -7.52 26.44
N ILE A 13 -29.02 -8.13 25.28
CA ILE A 13 -30.10 -7.71 24.37
C ILE A 13 -31.45 -8.00 25.00
N GLN A 14 -31.65 -9.16 25.62
CA GLN A 14 -32.85 -9.53 26.37
C GLN A 14 -33.11 -8.53 27.50
N TRP A 15 -32.11 -8.21 28.31
CA TRP A 15 -32.20 -7.26 29.41
C TRP A 15 -32.56 -5.85 28.90
N LEU A 16 -31.97 -5.36 27.81
CA LEU A 16 -32.27 -4.05 27.22
C LEU A 16 -33.70 -3.96 26.66
N LEU A 17 -34.23 -5.03 26.10
CA LEU A 17 -35.60 -5.08 25.58
C LEU A 17 -36.64 -5.12 26.73
N GLN A 18 -36.29 -5.75 27.85
CA GLN A 18 -37.19 -5.79 29.05
C GLN A 18 -37.31 -4.44 29.76
N ILE A 19 -36.23 -3.62 29.77
CA ILE A 19 -36.21 -2.35 30.54
C ILE A 19 -36.93 -1.19 29.82
N LYS A 20 -37.12 -1.23 28.52
CA LYS A 20 -37.65 -0.10 27.75
C LYS A 20 -39.00 -0.38 27.09
N HIS A 21 -40.05 -0.21 27.82
CA HIS A 21 -41.46 -0.31 27.33
C HIS A 21 -41.89 0.79 26.33
N ASN A 22 -41.09 1.82 26.05
CA ASN A 22 -41.50 3.02 25.30
C ASN A 22 -40.69 3.35 24.03
N ILE A 23 -40.06 2.37 23.36
CA ILE A 23 -39.40 2.60 22.09
C ILE A 23 -40.17 1.79 21.03
N ASP A 24 -40.23 2.34 19.79
CA ASP A 24 -40.64 1.54 18.63
C ASP A 24 -39.67 0.33 18.50
N VAL A 25 -40.06 -0.74 19.20
CA VAL A 25 -39.27 -1.96 19.38
C VAL A 25 -39.22 -2.71 18.04
N SER A 26 -40.25 -2.51 17.17
CA SER A 26 -40.41 -3.26 15.93
C SER A 26 -39.26 -3.00 14.92
N THR A 27 -39.02 -1.74 14.60
CA THR A 27 -37.94 -1.37 13.63
C THR A 27 -36.55 -1.75 14.13
N LYS A 28 -36.33 -1.74 15.46
CA LYS A 28 -35.04 -2.13 16.05
C LYS A 28 -34.84 -3.62 16.11
N ILE A 29 -35.91 -4.40 16.24
CA ILE A 29 -35.82 -5.86 16.13
C ILE A 29 -35.45 -6.25 14.70
N ASP A 30 -36.04 -5.59 13.69
CA ASP A 30 -35.70 -5.86 12.30
C ASP A 30 -34.24 -5.51 11.95
N GLU A 31 -33.72 -4.39 12.48
CA GLU A 31 -32.29 -4.06 12.37
C GLU A 31 -31.42 -5.08 13.12
N ALA A 32 -31.79 -5.46 14.34
CA ALA A 32 -31.06 -6.46 15.11
C ALA A 32 -31.04 -7.82 14.43
N PHE A 33 -32.12 -8.21 13.79
CA PHE A 33 -32.22 -9.43 13.00
C PHE A 33 -31.28 -9.42 11.80
N GLN A 34 -31.27 -8.33 11.02
CA GLN A 34 -30.37 -8.18 9.89
C GLN A 34 -28.91 -8.22 10.31
N GLU A 35 -28.52 -7.53 11.40
CA GLU A 35 -27.15 -7.59 11.93
C GLU A 35 -26.81 -8.99 12.50
N ALA A 36 -27.74 -9.66 13.17
CA ALA A 36 -27.52 -11.04 13.64
C ALA A 36 -27.27 -12.01 12.48
N CYS A 37 -28.01 -11.86 11.37
CA CYS A 37 -27.78 -12.64 10.15
C CYS A 37 -26.42 -12.31 9.52
N ARG A 38 -26.01 -11.03 9.55
CA ARG A 38 -24.72 -10.58 8.99
C ARG A 38 -23.51 -11.12 9.78
N TYR A 39 -23.62 -11.22 11.11
CA TYR A 39 -22.51 -11.65 11.97
C TYR A 39 -22.55 -13.13 12.41
N GLY A 40 -23.47 -13.91 11.87
CA GLY A 40 -23.51 -15.35 12.12
C GLY A 40 -24.10 -15.77 13.48
N HIS A 41 -24.88 -14.92 14.10
CA HIS A 41 -25.44 -15.21 15.43
C HIS A 41 -26.73 -16.03 15.36
N ILE A 42 -26.65 -17.30 14.95
CA ILE A 42 -27.80 -18.19 14.72
C ILE A 42 -28.75 -18.28 15.93
N HIS A 43 -28.24 -18.32 17.15
CA HIS A 43 -29.06 -18.37 18.37
C HIS A 43 -29.85 -17.08 18.55
N LEU A 44 -29.25 -15.92 18.27
CA LEU A 44 -29.92 -14.63 18.31
C LEU A 44 -30.97 -14.53 17.19
N VAL A 45 -30.70 -15.00 15.98
CA VAL A 45 -31.65 -15.06 14.87
C VAL A 45 -32.87 -15.87 15.27
N LYS A 46 -32.69 -17.09 15.79
CA LYS A 46 -33.77 -17.97 16.27
C LYS A 46 -34.60 -17.33 17.37
N TRP A 47 -33.96 -16.69 18.33
CA TRP A 47 -34.65 -16.02 19.43
C TRP A 47 -35.45 -14.82 18.94
N LEU A 48 -34.92 -13.98 18.04
CA LEU A 48 -35.63 -12.83 17.46
C LEU A 48 -36.88 -13.29 16.68
N LEU A 49 -36.81 -14.39 15.95
CA LEU A 49 -37.95 -15.00 15.23
C LEU A 49 -39.02 -15.55 16.20
N GLN A 50 -38.62 -16.00 17.41
CA GLN A 50 -39.58 -16.44 18.42
C GLN A 50 -40.37 -15.27 19.07
N ILE A 51 -39.68 -14.14 19.34
CA ILE A 51 -40.32 -12.97 19.97
C ILE A 51 -41.09 -12.11 18.99
N LYS A 52 -40.74 -12.13 17.70
CA LYS A 52 -41.45 -11.43 16.62
C LYS A 52 -41.53 -12.37 15.40
N PRO A 53 -42.56 -13.26 15.37
CA PRO A 53 -42.72 -14.22 14.28
C PRO A 53 -43.03 -13.58 12.90
N ASP A 54 -43.48 -12.34 12.88
CA ASP A 54 -43.86 -11.55 11.71
C ASP A 54 -42.72 -10.70 11.15
N ILE A 55 -41.46 -10.99 11.55
CA ILE A 55 -40.28 -10.34 10.96
C ILE A 55 -40.30 -10.52 9.44
N ASN A 56 -40.20 -9.39 8.72
CA ASN A 56 -40.13 -9.43 7.27
C ASN A 56 -38.73 -9.90 6.81
N ILE A 57 -38.58 -11.23 6.62
CA ILE A 57 -37.33 -11.85 6.17
C ILE A 57 -36.87 -11.28 4.82
N SER A 58 -37.82 -10.92 3.92
CA SER A 58 -37.54 -10.36 2.58
C SER A 58 -37.34 -8.85 2.58
N ALA A 59 -37.32 -8.21 3.74
CA ALA A 59 -37.11 -6.75 3.80
C ALA A 59 -35.83 -6.32 3.08
N LYS A 60 -35.88 -5.14 2.43
CA LYS A 60 -34.74 -4.56 1.70
C LYS A 60 -34.14 -5.51 0.67
N ASN A 61 -34.98 -6.15 -0.13
CA ASN A 61 -34.55 -7.03 -1.20
C ASN A 61 -33.73 -8.22 -0.69
N GLU A 62 -34.33 -9.01 0.19
CA GLU A 62 -33.73 -10.21 0.80
C GLU A 62 -32.42 -9.93 1.58
N TYR A 63 -32.30 -8.74 2.18
CA TYR A 63 -31.03 -8.30 2.78
C TYR A 63 -30.47 -9.28 3.82
N ALA A 64 -31.31 -9.81 4.73
CA ALA A 64 -30.89 -10.76 5.76
C ALA A 64 -30.30 -12.03 5.16
N PHE A 65 -30.92 -12.56 4.09
CA PHE A 65 -30.44 -13.72 3.35
C PHE A 65 -29.14 -13.44 2.60
N ARG A 66 -29.11 -12.32 1.86
CA ARG A 66 -27.91 -11.90 1.12
C ARG A 66 -26.69 -11.76 2.02
N VAL A 67 -26.80 -11.07 3.16
CA VAL A 67 -25.67 -10.88 4.06
C VAL A 67 -25.25 -12.16 4.79
N ALA A 68 -26.20 -13.08 5.06
CA ALA A 68 -25.85 -14.40 5.58
C ALA A 68 -25.02 -15.21 4.56
N CYS A 69 -25.42 -15.20 3.29
CA CYS A 69 -24.67 -15.87 2.22
C CYS A 69 -23.31 -15.22 1.98
N HIS A 70 -23.25 -13.86 1.92
CA HIS A 70 -22.03 -13.08 1.74
C HIS A 70 -20.98 -13.37 2.83
N ASN A 71 -21.40 -13.51 4.09
CA ASN A 71 -20.50 -13.74 5.21
C ASN A 71 -20.31 -15.23 5.59
N GLY A 72 -20.78 -16.16 4.74
CA GLY A 72 -20.54 -17.59 4.91
C GLY A 72 -21.42 -18.28 5.99
N HIS A 73 -22.48 -17.65 6.41
CA HIS A 73 -23.34 -18.20 7.47
C HIS A 73 -24.40 -19.17 6.88
N LEU A 74 -23.93 -20.34 6.43
CA LEU A 74 -24.75 -21.35 5.77
C LEU A 74 -25.94 -21.82 6.61
N ASP A 75 -25.76 -21.96 7.91
CA ASP A 75 -26.79 -22.37 8.86
C ASP A 75 -27.94 -21.36 8.94
N ILE A 76 -27.62 -20.06 8.95
CA ILE A 76 -28.60 -18.98 8.89
C ILE A 76 -29.29 -18.94 7.52
N ALA A 77 -28.52 -19.01 6.42
CA ALA A 77 -29.07 -19.00 5.08
C ALA A 77 -30.09 -20.17 4.90
N LYS A 78 -29.73 -21.37 5.36
CA LYS A 78 -30.64 -22.54 5.36
C LYS A 78 -31.86 -22.33 6.23
N LEU A 79 -31.71 -21.76 7.43
CA LEU A 79 -32.83 -21.45 8.32
C LEU A 79 -33.81 -20.47 7.66
N LEU A 80 -33.31 -19.38 7.07
CA LEU A 80 -34.16 -18.38 6.39
C LEU A 80 -34.89 -18.98 5.20
N TYR A 81 -34.22 -19.84 4.41
CA TYR A 81 -34.82 -20.55 3.29
C TYR A 81 -35.88 -21.59 3.73
N GLN A 82 -35.68 -22.27 4.87
CA GLN A 82 -36.68 -23.18 5.46
C GLN A 82 -37.94 -22.47 5.91
N ILE A 83 -37.79 -21.27 6.51
CA ILE A 83 -38.92 -20.46 6.96
C ILE A 83 -39.67 -19.84 5.77
N LYS A 84 -38.93 -19.41 4.75
CA LYS A 84 -39.47 -18.76 3.56
C LYS A 84 -38.87 -19.39 2.29
N PRO A 85 -39.43 -20.50 1.79
CA PRO A 85 -38.93 -21.23 0.61
C PRO A 85 -39.05 -20.45 -0.71
N ASP A 86 -39.87 -19.40 -0.75
CA ASP A 86 -40.05 -18.49 -1.89
C ASP A 86 -39.10 -17.28 -1.87
N ILE A 87 -38.09 -17.32 -1.01
CA ILE A 87 -37.02 -16.31 -0.97
C ILE A 87 -36.36 -16.16 -2.35
N ASN A 88 -36.17 -14.93 -2.82
CA ASN A 88 -35.54 -14.72 -4.13
C ASN A 88 -34.02 -14.91 -4.05
N ILE A 89 -33.57 -16.12 -4.35
CA ILE A 89 -32.14 -16.50 -4.36
C ILE A 89 -31.35 -15.71 -5.40
N SER A 90 -31.97 -15.35 -6.55
CA SER A 90 -31.36 -14.59 -7.64
C SER A 90 -31.50 -13.07 -7.49
N THR A 91 -31.84 -12.59 -6.32
CA THR A 91 -31.98 -11.15 -6.07
C THR A 91 -30.70 -10.40 -6.47
N SER A 92 -30.84 -9.23 -7.05
CA SER A 92 -29.70 -8.37 -7.49
C SER A 92 -28.69 -9.08 -8.38
N ASN A 93 -29.16 -9.81 -9.40
CA ASN A 93 -28.32 -10.57 -10.33
C ASN A 93 -27.46 -11.66 -9.66
N ASP A 94 -28.12 -12.57 -8.96
CA ASP A 94 -27.50 -13.69 -8.25
C ASP A 94 -26.46 -13.24 -7.19
N ASP A 95 -26.71 -12.09 -6.56
CA ASP A 95 -25.85 -11.49 -5.56
C ASP A 95 -25.43 -12.46 -4.42
N PRO A 96 -26.36 -13.25 -3.81
CA PRO A 96 -26.00 -14.21 -2.76
C PRO A 96 -24.93 -15.22 -3.22
N PHE A 97 -25.05 -15.73 -4.44
CA PHE A 97 -24.12 -16.68 -5.02
C PHE A 97 -22.77 -16.04 -5.35
N ARG A 98 -22.79 -14.89 -6.04
CA ARG A 98 -21.57 -14.19 -6.43
C ARG A 98 -20.73 -13.80 -5.24
N TRP A 99 -21.35 -13.18 -4.22
CA TRP A 99 -20.64 -12.79 -3.01
C TRP A 99 -20.12 -13.98 -2.18
N ALA A 100 -20.88 -15.09 -2.12
CA ALA A 100 -20.37 -16.31 -1.51
C ALA A 100 -19.09 -16.81 -2.22
N CYS A 101 -19.04 -16.73 -3.56
CA CYS A 101 -17.84 -17.05 -4.33
C CYS A 101 -16.71 -16.03 -4.11
N TYR A 102 -17.03 -14.71 -4.01
CA TYR A 102 -16.05 -13.63 -3.82
C TYR A 102 -15.34 -13.73 -2.46
N ASP A 103 -16.07 -14.11 -1.41
CA ASP A 103 -15.55 -14.14 -0.04
C ASP A 103 -15.11 -15.55 0.40
N GLY A 104 -15.03 -16.50 -0.51
CA GLY A 104 -14.43 -17.81 -0.24
C GLY A 104 -15.37 -18.86 0.37
N HIS A 105 -16.69 -18.63 0.36
CA HIS A 105 -17.68 -19.51 1.01
C HIS A 105 -18.19 -20.59 0.05
N LEU A 106 -17.34 -21.57 -0.24
CA LEU A 106 -17.62 -22.66 -1.18
C LEU A 106 -18.86 -23.47 -0.79
N ASP A 107 -19.07 -23.72 0.48
CA ASP A 107 -20.20 -24.48 1.01
C ASP A 107 -21.54 -23.76 0.77
N VAL A 108 -21.59 -22.44 0.97
CA VAL A 108 -22.73 -21.59 0.65
C VAL A 108 -22.98 -21.57 -0.84
N ALA A 109 -21.94 -21.37 -1.66
CA ALA A 109 -22.05 -21.33 -3.11
C ALA A 109 -22.59 -22.66 -3.68
N LYS A 110 -22.06 -23.80 -3.20
CA LYS A 110 -22.53 -25.13 -3.58
C LYS A 110 -23.97 -25.35 -3.16
N TRP A 111 -24.35 -24.98 -1.97
CA TRP A 111 -25.73 -25.11 -1.49
C TRP A 111 -26.71 -24.25 -2.32
N LEU A 112 -26.36 -22.99 -2.63
CA LEU A 112 -27.17 -22.12 -3.47
C LEU A 112 -27.35 -22.71 -4.87
N TYR A 113 -26.28 -23.24 -5.47
CA TYR A 113 -26.35 -23.93 -6.78
C TYR A 113 -27.19 -25.22 -6.72
N GLN A 114 -27.13 -25.96 -5.61
CA GLN A 114 -27.93 -27.17 -5.40
C GLN A 114 -29.44 -26.89 -5.36
N ILE A 115 -29.86 -25.80 -4.68
CA ILE A 115 -31.28 -25.43 -4.55
C ILE A 115 -31.78 -24.65 -5.78
N LYS A 116 -30.89 -24.06 -6.58
CA LYS A 116 -31.19 -23.30 -7.78
C LYS A 116 -30.12 -23.56 -8.84
N PRO A 117 -30.20 -24.69 -9.59
CA PRO A 117 -29.19 -25.06 -10.59
C PRO A 117 -29.13 -24.16 -11.82
N ASP A 118 -30.15 -23.33 -12.04
CA ASP A 118 -30.24 -22.35 -13.15
C ASP A 118 -29.66 -20.95 -12.74
N ILE A 119 -28.90 -20.85 -11.64
CA ILE A 119 -28.13 -19.65 -11.29
C ILE A 119 -27.20 -19.29 -12.46
N ASN A 120 -27.24 -18.03 -12.89
CA ASN A 120 -26.35 -17.56 -13.94
C ASN A 120 -24.91 -17.35 -13.41
N ILE A 121 -24.08 -18.40 -13.56
CA ILE A 121 -22.66 -18.38 -13.17
C ILE A 121 -21.88 -17.30 -13.94
N SER A 122 -22.28 -17.00 -15.19
CA SER A 122 -21.64 -16.01 -16.05
C SER A 122 -22.07 -14.56 -15.82
N THR A 123 -22.84 -14.29 -14.79
CA THR A 123 -23.26 -12.93 -14.46
C THR A 123 -22.04 -12.00 -14.35
N ASN A 124 -22.11 -10.83 -14.99
CA ASN A 124 -21.03 -9.86 -15.06
C ASN A 124 -19.72 -10.47 -15.60
N ASP A 125 -19.81 -11.16 -16.73
CA ASP A 125 -18.66 -11.74 -17.44
C ASP A 125 -17.82 -12.69 -16.57
N ASP A 126 -18.48 -13.71 -16.05
CA ASP A 126 -17.89 -14.73 -15.18
C ASP A 126 -17.22 -14.13 -13.92
N SER A 127 -17.80 -13.06 -13.36
CA SER A 127 -17.18 -12.33 -12.24
C SER A 127 -16.91 -13.21 -11.02
N ALA A 128 -17.78 -14.18 -10.70
CA ALA A 128 -17.57 -15.12 -9.60
C ALA A 128 -16.24 -15.88 -9.74
N PHE A 129 -15.94 -16.35 -10.96
CA PHE A 129 -14.68 -17.03 -11.27
C PHE A 129 -13.47 -16.09 -11.16
N ARG A 130 -13.56 -14.90 -11.77
CA ARG A 130 -12.46 -13.95 -11.78
C ARG A 130 -12.09 -13.49 -10.36
N TYR A 131 -13.08 -13.19 -9.51
CA TYR A 131 -12.82 -12.81 -8.13
C TYR A 131 -12.32 -13.98 -7.28
N ALA A 132 -12.80 -15.21 -7.51
CA ALA A 132 -12.21 -16.38 -6.86
C ALA A 132 -10.72 -16.55 -7.20
N CYS A 133 -10.34 -16.27 -8.46
CA CYS A 133 -8.92 -16.26 -8.86
C CYS A 133 -8.15 -15.07 -8.25
N TYR A 134 -8.79 -13.91 -8.17
CA TYR A 134 -8.24 -12.67 -7.62
C TYR A 134 -7.92 -12.77 -6.12
N ASP A 135 -8.84 -13.37 -5.33
CA ASP A 135 -8.73 -13.47 -3.87
C ASP A 135 -8.12 -14.81 -3.38
N GLY A 136 -7.70 -15.67 -4.30
CA GLY A 136 -6.95 -16.88 -3.95
C GLY A 136 -7.78 -18.13 -3.68
N TYR A 137 -9.08 -18.13 -3.96
CA TYR A 137 -9.99 -19.25 -3.66
C TYR A 137 -9.95 -20.32 -4.77
N LEU A 138 -8.85 -21.07 -4.80
CA LEU A 138 -8.59 -22.10 -5.81
C LEU A 138 -9.72 -23.13 -5.92
N ASP A 139 -10.27 -23.57 -4.78
CA ASP A 139 -11.31 -24.60 -4.75
C ASP A 139 -12.63 -24.09 -5.37
N ILE A 140 -12.97 -22.83 -5.15
CA ILE A 140 -14.10 -22.17 -5.79
C ILE A 140 -13.85 -22.03 -7.30
N ALA A 141 -12.68 -21.52 -7.70
CA ALA A 141 -12.33 -21.37 -9.10
C ALA A 141 -12.40 -22.72 -9.86
N LYS A 142 -11.84 -23.78 -9.27
CA LYS A 142 -11.92 -25.14 -9.83
C LYS A 142 -13.35 -25.66 -9.91
N TRP A 143 -14.14 -25.47 -8.88
CA TRP A 143 -15.52 -25.90 -8.86
C TRP A 143 -16.36 -25.15 -9.89
N LEU A 144 -16.23 -23.82 -10.02
CA LEU A 144 -16.91 -23.02 -11.02
C LEU A 144 -16.54 -23.47 -12.44
N TYR A 145 -15.25 -23.71 -12.71
CA TYR A 145 -14.79 -24.23 -13.99
C TYR A 145 -15.31 -25.66 -14.28
N GLN A 146 -15.43 -26.48 -13.24
CA GLN A 146 -16.01 -27.86 -13.38
C GLN A 146 -17.47 -27.83 -13.78
N ILE A 147 -18.29 -26.94 -13.22
CA ILE A 147 -19.73 -26.84 -13.52
C ILE A 147 -20.01 -26.02 -14.80
N LYS A 148 -19.05 -25.17 -15.21
CA LYS A 148 -19.11 -24.34 -16.41
C LYS A 148 -17.72 -24.26 -17.09
N PRO A 149 -17.38 -25.26 -17.94
CA PRO A 149 -16.07 -25.33 -18.61
C PRO A 149 -15.83 -24.24 -19.67
N ASP A 150 -16.88 -23.58 -20.14
CA ASP A 150 -16.82 -22.51 -21.14
C ASP A 150 -16.65 -21.10 -20.55
N ILE A 151 -16.21 -20.99 -19.27
CA ILE A 151 -15.81 -19.73 -18.64
C ILE A 151 -14.74 -19.03 -19.49
N ASN A 152 -14.92 -17.73 -19.75
CA ASN A 152 -13.93 -16.93 -20.48
C ASN A 152 -12.74 -16.57 -19.58
N ILE A 153 -11.74 -17.47 -19.53
CA ILE A 153 -10.51 -17.26 -18.74
C ILE A 153 -9.72 -16.04 -19.22
N SER A 154 -9.76 -15.73 -20.55
CA SER A 154 -9.03 -14.61 -21.16
C SER A 154 -9.75 -13.26 -21.14
N TYR A 155 -10.84 -13.16 -20.40
CA TYR A 155 -11.58 -11.90 -20.30
C TYR A 155 -10.67 -10.72 -19.88
N GLU A 156 -10.83 -9.56 -20.54
CA GLU A 156 -10.02 -8.36 -20.30
C GLU A 156 -8.51 -8.65 -20.24
N ASP A 157 -7.97 -9.22 -21.33
CA ASP A 157 -6.53 -9.48 -21.46
C ASP A 157 -5.95 -10.28 -20.29
N GLU A 158 -6.53 -11.45 -20.05
CA GLU A 158 -6.08 -12.40 -19.02
C GLU A 158 -6.21 -11.87 -17.58
N LYS A 159 -7.27 -11.09 -17.30
CA LYS A 159 -7.44 -10.43 -16.00
C LYS A 159 -7.37 -11.39 -14.81
N ALA A 160 -8.01 -12.55 -14.88
CA ALA A 160 -7.96 -13.56 -13.81
C ALA A 160 -6.51 -13.98 -13.50
N PHE A 161 -5.71 -14.24 -14.54
CA PHE A 161 -4.31 -14.61 -14.43
C PHE A 161 -3.44 -13.47 -13.89
N ARG A 162 -3.58 -12.28 -14.48
CA ARG A 162 -2.80 -11.10 -14.10
C ARG A 162 -2.97 -10.74 -12.63
N TYR A 163 -4.21 -10.76 -12.13
CA TYR A 163 -4.49 -10.43 -10.73
C TYR A 163 -4.12 -11.57 -9.78
N ALA A 164 -4.27 -12.85 -10.18
CA ALA A 164 -3.72 -13.95 -9.39
C ALA A 164 -2.19 -13.83 -9.21
N CYS A 165 -1.47 -13.38 -10.24
CA CYS A 165 -0.04 -13.08 -10.14
C CYS A 165 0.22 -11.88 -9.21
N ARG A 166 -0.55 -10.79 -9.37
CA ARG A 166 -0.45 -9.58 -8.54
C ARG A 166 -0.56 -9.88 -7.04
N TYR A 167 -1.51 -10.75 -6.66
CA TYR A 167 -1.77 -11.08 -5.25
C TYR A 167 -1.08 -12.35 -4.76
N GLY A 168 -0.17 -12.92 -5.56
CA GLY A 168 0.70 -14.01 -5.11
C GLY A 168 0.06 -15.39 -5.08
N HIS A 169 -1.06 -15.60 -5.76
CA HIS A 169 -1.78 -16.86 -5.73
C HIS A 169 -1.18 -17.91 -6.68
N ILE A 170 0.07 -18.32 -6.41
CA ILE A 170 0.87 -19.20 -7.26
C ILE A 170 0.15 -20.49 -7.68
N HIS A 171 -0.68 -21.07 -6.81
CA HIS A 171 -1.43 -22.29 -7.12
C HIS A 171 -2.52 -22.05 -8.17
N ILE A 172 -3.18 -20.88 -8.13
CA ILE A 172 -4.15 -20.48 -9.16
C ILE A 172 -3.44 -20.18 -10.47
N VAL A 173 -2.34 -19.43 -10.41
CA VAL A 173 -1.53 -19.08 -11.58
C VAL A 173 -1.10 -20.34 -12.34
N LYS A 174 -0.56 -21.34 -11.62
CA LYS A 174 -0.19 -22.64 -12.19
C LYS A 174 -1.37 -23.40 -12.77
N TRP A 175 -2.48 -23.44 -12.03
CA TRP A 175 -3.68 -24.14 -12.47
C TRP A 175 -4.32 -23.49 -13.72
N LEU A 176 -4.37 -22.15 -13.79
CA LEU A 176 -4.90 -21.44 -14.97
C LEU A 176 -4.09 -21.79 -16.22
N LEU A 177 -2.76 -21.86 -16.16
CA LEU A 177 -1.93 -22.29 -17.29
C LEU A 177 -2.04 -23.77 -17.63
N GLN A 178 -2.42 -24.63 -16.68
CA GLN A 178 -2.74 -26.04 -16.98
C GLN A 178 -4.01 -26.20 -17.80
N ILE A 179 -5.06 -25.40 -17.49
CA ILE A 179 -6.34 -25.50 -18.20
C ILE A 179 -6.38 -24.66 -19.48
N LYS A 180 -5.53 -23.61 -19.56
CA LYS A 180 -5.39 -22.73 -20.71
C LYS A 180 -3.90 -22.40 -20.94
N PRO A 181 -3.16 -23.26 -21.67
CA PRO A 181 -1.71 -23.09 -21.89
C PRO A 181 -1.34 -21.88 -22.78
N ASP A 182 -2.27 -21.33 -23.52
CA ASP A 182 -2.10 -20.20 -24.44
C ASP A 182 -2.38 -18.83 -23.79
N ILE A 183 -2.47 -18.77 -22.45
CA ILE A 183 -2.55 -17.50 -21.70
C ILE A 183 -1.41 -16.58 -22.10
N ASN A 184 -1.73 -15.33 -22.47
CA ASN A 184 -0.70 -14.33 -22.74
C ASN A 184 -0.10 -13.81 -21.42
N ILE A 185 1.02 -14.42 -21.00
CA ILE A 185 1.74 -14.04 -19.77
C ILE A 185 2.19 -12.58 -19.79
N SER A 186 2.50 -12.03 -20.99
CA SER A 186 2.96 -10.65 -21.20
C SER A 186 1.83 -9.63 -21.42
N ALA A 187 0.57 -10.03 -21.25
CA ALA A 187 -0.56 -9.12 -21.42
C ALA A 187 -0.38 -7.83 -20.60
N GLU A 188 -0.81 -6.69 -21.19
CA GLU A 188 -0.71 -5.37 -20.56
C GLU A 188 0.74 -5.02 -20.13
N ASP A 189 1.66 -5.17 -21.09
CA ASP A 189 3.07 -4.81 -20.88
C ASP A 189 3.69 -5.46 -19.64
N GLU A 190 3.65 -6.79 -19.60
CA GLU A 190 4.20 -7.59 -18.49
C GLU A 190 3.51 -7.29 -17.13
N PHE A 191 2.22 -6.94 -17.15
CA PHE A 191 1.48 -6.60 -15.93
C PHE A 191 1.66 -7.65 -14.82
N ALA A 192 1.48 -8.93 -15.14
CA ALA A 192 1.60 -10.02 -14.17
C ALA A 192 2.94 -9.99 -13.43
N PHE A 193 4.03 -9.81 -14.16
CA PHE A 193 5.38 -9.76 -13.59
C PHE A 193 5.64 -8.47 -12.80
N ARG A 194 5.30 -7.31 -13.37
CA ARG A 194 5.53 -6.00 -12.73
C ARG A 194 4.78 -5.85 -11.40
N TRP A 195 3.52 -6.28 -11.38
CA TRP A 195 2.69 -6.19 -10.16
C TRP A 195 3.04 -7.23 -9.11
N ALA A 196 3.48 -8.44 -9.52
CA ALA A 196 4.08 -9.39 -8.57
C ALA A 196 5.33 -8.81 -7.90
N CYS A 197 6.14 -8.02 -8.64
CA CYS A 197 7.27 -7.28 -8.07
C CYS A 197 6.81 -6.19 -7.08
N LEU A 198 5.77 -5.44 -7.42
CA LEU A 198 5.22 -4.37 -6.58
C LEU A 198 4.74 -4.91 -5.24
N GLU A 199 4.02 -6.03 -5.27
CA GLU A 199 3.38 -6.63 -4.09
C GLU A 199 4.28 -7.63 -3.34
N GLY A 200 5.47 -7.94 -3.86
CA GLY A 200 6.48 -8.73 -3.15
C GLY A 200 6.44 -10.25 -3.37
N HIS A 201 5.81 -10.73 -4.43
CA HIS A 201 5.60 -12.16 -4.67
C HIS A 201 6.74 -12.80 -5.48
N LEU A 202 7.88 -13.02 -4.82
CA LEU A 202 9.10 -13.55 -5.43
C LEU A 202 8.93 -14.94 -6.05
N ASP A 203 8.12 -15.80 -5.46
CA ASP A 203 7.82 -17.15 -5.95
C ASP A 203 7.06 -17.11 -7.28
N VAL A 204 6.05 -16.26 -7.41
CA VAL A 204 5.32 -16.02 -8.67
C VAL A 204 6.27 -15.49 -9.73
N MET A 205 7.09 -14.49 -9.41
CA MET A 205 8.05 -13.90 -10.33
C MET A 205 9.06 -14.90 -10.86
N LYS A 206 9.70 -15.66 -9.96
CA LYS A 206 10.67 -16.69 -10.33
C LYS A 206 10.04 -17.74 -11.25
N TRP A 207 8.81 -18.14 -10.93
CA TRP A 207 8.10 -19.12 -11.74
C TRP A 207 7.72 -18.55 -13.12
N LEU A 208 7.20 -17.31 -13.19
CA LEU A 208 6.90 -16.65 -14.48
C LEU A 208 8.16 -16.54 -15.35
N TYR A 209 9.29 -16.14 -14.79
CA TYR A 209 10.57 -16.05 -15.49
C TYR A 209 11.08 -17.43 -15.93
N GLN A 210 10.86 -18.48 -15.14
CA GLN A 210 11.22 -19.85 -15.49
C GLN A 210 10.47 -20.37 -16.73
N ILE A 211 9.17 -20.06 -16.86
CA ILE A 211 8.33 -20.52 -17.97
C ILE A 211 8.42 -19.60 -19.18
N LYS A 212 8.76 -18.32 -18.99
CA LYS A 212 8.92 -17.29 -20.02
C LYS A 212 10.20 -16.47 -19.76
N PRO A 213 11.39 -16.97 -20.12
CA PRO A 213 12.67 -16.27 -19.85
C PRO A 213 12.84 -14.97 -20.62
N ASP A 214 12.07 -14.76 -21.68
CA ASP A 214 12.08 -13.56 -22.53
C ASP A 214 11.13 -12.45 -22.03
N ILE A 215 10.63 -12.53 -20.79
CA ILE A 215 9.88 -11.44 -20.13
C ILE A 215 10.70 -10.15 -20.21
N ASN A 216 10.07 -9.06 -20.69
CA ASN A 216 10.72 -7.76 -20.73
C ASN A 216 10.74 -7.11 -19.34
N ILE A 217 11.81 -7.33 -18.59
CA ILE A 217 11.99 -6.79 -17.23
C ILE A 217 12.10 -5.26 -17.24
N SER A 218 12.53 -4.64 -18.36
CA SER A 218 12.76 -3.19 -18.47
C SER A 218 11.56 -2.37 -18.91
N VAL A 219 10.37 -2.96 -18.96
CA VAL A 219 9.16 -2.20 -19.30
C VAL A 219 9.01 -0.98 -18.36
N TYR A 220 8.61 0.16 -18.94
CA TYR A 220 8.41 1.43 -18.24
C TYR A 220 9.62 1.89 -17.41
N ASP A 221 10.81 1.82 -18.02
CA ASP A 221 12.05 2.27 -17.38
C ASP A 221 12.36 1.49 -16.10
N ASP A 222 12.51 0.18 -16.24
CA ASP A 222 12.81 -0.75 -15.14
C ASP A 222 11.81 -0.63 -13.95
N GLU A 223 10.51 -0.48 -14.26
CA GLU A 223 9.46 -0.27 -13.25
C GLU A 223 9.43 -1.37 -12.20
N ALA A 224 9.61 -2.63 -12.59
CA ALA A 224 9.65 -3.77 -11.68
C ALA A 224 10.72 -3.59 -10.59
N PHE A 225 11.93 -3.17 -10.97
CA PHE A 225 13.02 -2.90 -10.03
C PHE A 225 12.73 -1.69 -9.14
N ARG A 226 12.20 -0.61 -9.73
CA ARG A 226 11.86 0.61 -8.99
C ARG A 226 10.79 0.36 -7.94
N PHE A 227 9.77 -0.42 -8.28
CA PHE A 227 8.69 -0.80 -7.35
C PHE A 227 9.19 -1.73 -6.24
N ALA A 228 10.04 -2.71 -6.56
CA ALA A 228 10.66 -3.56 -5.55
C ALA A 228 11.45 -2.73 -4.53
N CYS A 229 12.22 -1.74 -4.98
CA CYS A 229 12.96 -0.85 -4.08
C CYS A 229 12.04 0.08 -3.28
N GLU A 230 10.99 0.64 -3.89
CA GLU A 230 10.03 1.54 -3.26
C GLU A 230 9.25 0.88 -2.13
N ASN A 231 8.91 -0.42 -2.31
CA ASN A 231 8.11 -1.19 -1.34
C ASN A 231 8.96 -2.08 -0.42
N GLY A 232 10.29 -1.99 -0.49
CA GLY A 232 11.19 -2.69 0.40
C GLY A 232 11.35 -4.19 0.11
N HIS A 233 10.99 -4.65 -1.08
CA HIS A 233 11.14 -6.05 -1.48
C HIS A 233 12.59 -6.34 -1.88
N PHE A 234 13.47 -6.36 -0.88
CA PHE A 234 14.91 -6.40 -1.04
C PHE A 234 15.39 -7.62 -1.84
N ASP A 235 14.85 -8.80 -1.56
CA ASP A 235 15.22 -10.04 -2.25
C ASP A 235 14.81 -10.02 -3.72
N ILE A 236 13.68 -9.37 -4.05
CA ILE A 236 13.24 -9.15 -5.42
C ILE A 236 14.20 -8.21 -6.15
N ALA A 237 14.54 -7.07 -5.54
CA ALA A 237 15.47 -6.12 -6.15
C ALA A 237 16.83 -6.76 -6.45
N LYS A 238 17.36 -7.56 -5.52
CA LYS A 238 18.61 -8.34 -5.73
C LYS A 238 18.46 -9.35 -6.85
N TRP A 239 17.39 -10.12 -6.85
CA TRP A 239 17.17 -11.14 -7.86
C TRP A 239 17.03 -10.52 -9.27
N LEU A 240 16.32 -9.40 -9.40
CA LEU A 240 16.19 -8.67 -10.67
C LEU A 240 17.57 -8.24 -11.22
N LEU A 241 18.47 -7.71 -10.38
CA LEU A 241 19.83 -7.37 -10.80
C LEU A 241 20.71 -8.59 -11.13
N GLN A 242 20.44 -9.75 -10.53
CA GLN A 242 21.13 -10.99 -10.88
C GLN A 242 20.77 -11.48 -12.28
N ILE A 243 19.48 -11.42 -12.66
CA ILE A 243 19.02 -11.87 -13.98
C ILE A 243 19.18 -10.81 -15.08
N LYS A 244 19.24 -9.52 -14.69
CA LYS A 244 19.43 -8.37 -15.58
C LYS A 244 20.39 -7.35 -14.95
N PRO A 245 21.72 -7.56 -15.08
CA PRO A 245 22.73 -6.68 -14.47
C PRO A 245 22.81 -5.26 -15.05
N ASP A 246 22.24 -5.03 -16.22
CA ASP A 246 22.22 -3.74 -16.94
C ASP A 246 21.02 -2.85 -16.57
N ILE A 247 20.23 -3.19 -15.52
CA ILE A 247 19.19 -2.32 -14.98
C ILE A 247 19.79 -0.96 -14.63
N ASN A 248 19.15 0.12 -15.11
CA ASN A 248 19.58 1.47 -14.80
C ASN A 248 19.09 1.92 -13.41
N ILE A 249 19.93 1.70 -12.38
CA ILE A 249 19.62 2.04 -10.97
C ILE A 249 19.31 3.51 -10.79
N SER A 250 19.95 4.43 -11.58
CA SER A 250 19.80 5.88 -11.47
C SER A 250 18.67 6.47 -12.33
N ILE A 251 17.87 5.63 -12.95
CA ILE A 251 16.80 6.13 -13.82
C ILE A 251 15.83 7.05 -13.04
N LYS A 252 15.28 8.06 -13.74
CA LYS A 252 14.34 9.05 -13.16
C LYS A 252 14.90 9.75 -11.91
N ASP A 253 16.12 10.25 -12.02
CA ASP A 253 16.81 10.98 -10.95
C ASP A 253 16.93 10.14 -9.65
N ASP A 254 17.51 8.96 -9.79
CA ASP A 254 17.71 8.01 -8.68
C ASP A 254 16.40 7.66 -7.95
N TYR A 255 15.33 7.42 -8.72
CA TYR A 255 14.00 7.14 -8.19
C TYR A 255 13.99 6.04 -7.14
N ALA A 256 14.64 4.90 -7.43
CA ALA A 256 14.68 3.74 -6.53
C ALA A 256 15.22 4.11 -5.14
N PHE A 257 16.35 4.85 -5.11
CA PHE A 257 16.95 5.34 -3.86
C PHE A 257 16.05 6.32 -3.11
N ARG A 258 15.52 7.33 -3.83
CA ARG A 258 14.66 8.34 -3.22
C ARG A 258 13.41 7.71 -2.60
N ARG A 259 12.78 6.77 -3.32
CA ARG A 259 11.55 6.12 -2.85
C ARG A 259 11.82 5.15 -1.70
N ALA A 260 12.92 4.38 -1.73
CA ALA A 260 13.34 3.54 -0.62
C ALA A 260 13.52 4.37 0.68
N CYS A 261 14.17 5.54 0.59
CA CYS A 261 14.29 6.46 1.74
C CYS A 261 12.93 6.96 2.24
N ILE A 262 12.07 7.44 1.33
CA ILE A 262 10.74 8.01 1.63
C ILE A 262 9.78 6.96 2.21
N SER A 263 9.93 5.70 1.83
CA SER A 263 9.10 4.57 2.31
C SER A 263 9.72 3.82 3.50
N ARG A 264 10.83 4.33 4.07
CA ARG A 264 11.52 3.80 5.26
C ARG A 264 12.24 2.46 5.04
N HIS A 265 12.62 2.13 3.81
CA HIS A 265 13.38 0.91 3.50
C HIS A 265 14.89 1.20 3.55
N LEU A 266 15.42 1.35 4.77
CA LEU A 266 16.81 1.76 5.02
C LEU A 266 17.84 0.75 4.48
N ASP A 267 17.53 -0.52 4.57
CA ASP A 267 18.35 -1.62 4.06
C ASP A 267 18.50 -1.56 2.54
N VAL A 268 17.39 -1.36 1.83
CA VAL A 268 17.38 -1.15 0.36
C VAL A 268 18.16 0.11 -0.02
N ALA A 269 17.93 1.23 0.69
CA ALA A 269 18.62 2.49 0.42
C ALA A 269 20.15 2.37 0.60
N LYS A 270 20.60 1.72 1.68
CA LYS A 270 22.01 1.44 1.94
C LYS A 270 22.63 0.55 0.87
N TRP A 271 21.93 -0.52 0.50
CA TRP A 271 22.40 -1.43 -0.54
C TRP A 271 22.51 -0.74 -1.89
N LEU A 272 21.54 0.09 -2.29
CA LEU A 272 21.59 0.87 -3.54
C LEU A 272 22.84 1.77 -3.58
N LEU A 273 23.17 2.47 -2.49
CA LEU A 273 24.42 3.26 -2.41
C LEU A 273 25.69 2.40 -2.42
N GLN A 274 25.63 1.19 -1.87
CA GLN A 274 26.77 0.27 -1.89
C GLN A 274 27.09 -0.22 -3.30
N ILE A 275 26.06 -0.57 -4.10
CA ILE A 275 26.25 -1.08 -5.47
C ILE A 275 26.45 0.06 -6.49
N LYS A 276 25.97 1.27 -6.19
CA LYS A 276 26.10 2.47 -7.01
C LYS A 276 26.43 3.70 -6.14
N PRO A 277 27.73 3.92 -5.83
CA PRO A 277 28.16 5.00 -4.92
C PRO A 277 27.95 6.42 -5.45
N ASP A 278 27.72 6.59 -6.75
CA ASP A 278 27.49 7.87 -7.42
C ASP A 278 26.01 8.27 -7.50
N ILE A 279 25.12 7.61 -6.75
CA ILE A 279 23.72 8.02 -6.59
C ILE A 279 23.67 9.48 -6.12
N ASN A 280 22.87 10.29 -6.82
CA ASN A 280 22.66 11.69 -6.43
C ASN A 280 21.64 11.80 -5.28
N ILE A 281 22.14 11.80 -4.03
CA ILE A 281 21.31 11.95 -2.83
C ILE A 281 20.55 13.28 -2.78
N PHE A 282 20.98 14.30 -3.58
CA PHE A 282 20.35 15.62 -3.67
C PHE A 282 19.27 15.70 -4.73
N ALA A 283 19.03 14.64 -5.48
CA ALA A 283 18.09 14.61 -6.58
C ALA A 283 16.72 15.19 -6.19
N ARG A 284 16.13 15.93 -7.13
CA ARG A 284 14.83 16.61 -6.95
C ARG A 284 14.75 17.47 -5.69
N ASN A 285 15.75 18.35 -5.51
CA ASN A 285 15.82 19.28 -4.38
C ASN A 285 15.79 18.54 -3.03
N ASN A 286 16.70 17.60 -2.88
CA ASN A 286 16.85 16.80 -1.64
C ASN A 286 15.57 16.02 -1.25
N GLN A 287 14.83 15.53 -2.24
CA GLN A 287 13.53 14.89 -2.02
C GLN A 287 13.63 13.72 -1.04
N ALA A 288 14.67 12.89 -1.14
CA ALA A 288 14.90 11.76 -0.24
C ALA A 288 14.93 12.23 1.23
N PHE A 289 15.73 13.23 1.55
CA PHE A 289 15.86 13.75 2.92
C PHE A 289 14.59 14.46 3.40
N ARG A 290 14.06 15.39 2.61
CA ARG A 290 12.91 16.21 2.99
C ARG A 290 11.68 15.36 3.30
N PHE A 291 11.28 14.48 2.40
CA PHE A 291 10.08 13.66 2.58
C PHE A 291 10.27 12.57 3.64
N THR A 292 11.48 12.07 3.83
CA THR A 292 11.82 11.19 4.97
C THR A 292 11.57 11.90 6.29
N CYS A 293 12.00 13.16 6.41
CA CYS A 293 11.77 13.98 7.62
C CYS A 293 10.27 14.31 7.79
N GLU A 294 9.58 14.73 6.74
CA GLU A 294 8.13 15.04 6.74
C GLU A 294 7.30 13.85 7.21
N LYS A 295 7.68 12.62 6.82
CA LYS A 295 7.03 11.37 7.25
C LYS A 295 7.49 10.89 8.64
N GLY A 296 8.48 11.54 9.26
CA GLY A 296 8.98 11.19 10.58
C GLY A 296 9.84 9.92 10.63
N HIS A 297 10.45 9.49 9.53
CA HIS A 297 11.31 8.30 9.48
C HIS A 297 12.70 8.60 10.03
N LEU A 298 12.82 8.65 11.35
CA LEU A 298 14.00 9.12 12.09
C LEU A 298 15.28 8.32 11.78
N ASP A 299 15.18 7.01 11.64
CA ASP A 299 16.28 6.10 11.33
C ASP A 299 16.93 6.43 9.98
N VAL A 300 16.11 6.59 8.95
CA VAL A 300 16.56 6.97 7.60
C VAL A 300 17.10 8.40 7.59
N ALA A 301 16.40 9.33 8.27
CA ALA A 301 16.82 10.74 8.33
C ALA A 301 18.20 10.89 9.03
N LYS A 302 18.42 10.22 10.17
CA LYS A 302 19.71 10.19 10.86
C LYS A 302 20.81 9.62 9.95
N TRP A 303 20.53 8.53 9.24
CA TRP A 303 21.49 7.97 8.31
C TRP A 303 21.82 8.93 7.15
N LEU A 304 20.83 9.58 6.55
CA LEU A 304 21.06 10.59 5.50
C LEU A 304 21.92 11.76 6.00
N CYS A 305 21.77 12.19 7.27
CA CYS A 305 22.65 13.18 7.90
C CYS A 305 24.11 12.68 8.00
N THR A 306 24.36 11.39 8.12
CA THR A 306 25.75 10.86 8.10
C THR A 306 26.38 10.92 6.71
N LEU A 307 25.56 10.90 5.66
CA LEU A 307 26.05 11.00 4.27
C LEU A 307 26.35 12.44 3.85
N ASN A 308 25.68 13.41 4.46
CA ASN A 308 25.84 14.82 4.12
C ASN A 308 25.65 15.73 5.34
N SER A 309 26.69 16.44 5.69
CA SER A 309 26.71 17.39 6.83
C SER A 309 25.78 18.60 6.67
N SER A 310 25.32 18.89 5.46
CA SER A 310 24.29 19.93 5.24
C SER A 310 22.89 19.54 5.70
N TYR A 311 22.63 18.26 5.93
CA TYR A 311 21.36 17.78 6.44
C TYR A 311 21.34 17.85 7.96
N GLN A 312 20.37 18.55 8.51
CA GLN A 312 20.19 18.71 9.96
C GLN A 312 18.77 18.39 10.36
N ILE A 313 18.62 17.69 11.49
CA ILE A 313 17.34 17.38 12.12
C ILE A 313 17.37 17.77 13.59
N GLN A 314 16.24 18.26 14.10
CA GLN A 314 15.97 18.40 15.52
C GLN A 314 14.95 17.35 15.93
N THR A 315 15.20 16.69 17.06
CA THR A 315 14.34 15.62 17.56
C THR A 315 13.90 15.88 18.98
N GLU A 316 12.66 15.51 19.30
CA GLU A 316 12.09 15.52 20.63
C GLU A 316 11.28 14.23 20.83
N ASN A 317 11.54 13.51 21.93
CA ASN A 317 10.89 12.22 22.23
C ASN A 317 10.90 11.24 21.04
N ASP A 318 12.07 11.06 20.40
CA ASP A 318 12.29 10.24 19.21
C ASP A 318 11.45 10.61 17.97
N LYS A 319 10.94 11.84 17.93
CA LYS A 319 10.24 12.40 16.76
C LYS A 319 11.04 13.55 16.15
N ILE A 320 10.98 13.66 14.83
CA ILE A 320 11.55 14.81 14.11
C ILE A 320 10.59 15.98 14.29
N VAL A 321 11.05 17.06 14.97
CA VAL A 321 10.27 18.28 15.18
C VAL A 321 10.60 19.36 14.15
N SER A 322 11.84 19.36 13.64
CA SER A 322 12.23 20.22 12.51
C SER A 322 13.41 19.62 11.74
N PHE A 323 13.57 20.06 10.49
CA PHE A 323 14.71 19.69 9.66
C PHE A 323 15.13 20.84 8.75
N HIS A 324 16.44 20.89 8.41
CA HIS A 324 17.02 21.90 7.56
C HIS A 324 17.98 21.27 6.56
N VAL A 325 18.04 21.87 5.36
CA VAL A 325 19.10 21.61 4.38
C VAL A 325 19.91 22.89 4.28
N LEU A 326 21.11 22.86 4.88
CA LEU A 326 21.99 24.00 4.83
C LEU A 326 22.51 24.20 3.41
N LYS A 327 22.44 25.42 2.90
CA LYS A 327 23.13 25.75 1.65
C LYS A 327 24.63 25.60 1.88
N GLN A 328 25.30 24.85 1.01
CA GLN A 328 26.75 24.78 1.09
C GLN A 328 27.33 26.16 0.80
N LEU A 329 28.22 26.63 1.69
CA LEU A 329 28.96 27.84 1.42
C LEU A 329 29.93 27.57 0.26
N PRO A 330 29.96 28.41 -0.76
CA PRO A 330 30.91 28.27 -1.87
C PRO A 330 32.31 28.71 -1.43
N ILE A 331 33.00 27.84 -0.70
CA ILE A 331 34.34 28.16 -0.12
C ILE A 331 35.41 27.85 -1.17
N ASP A 332 36.18 28.84 -1.52
CA ASP A 332 37.43 28.67 -2.24
C ASP A 332 38.50 28.09 -1.28
N LYS A 333 38.87 26.85 -1.50
CA LYS A 333 39.88 26.14 -0.68
C LYS A 333 41.32 26.46 -1.09
N THR A 334 41.50 27.13 -2.22
CA THR A 334 42.84 27.42 -2.78
C THR A 334 43.40 28.74 -2.29
N THR A 335 42.52 29.70 -1.94
CA THR A 335 42.91 31.01 -1.48
C THR A 335 42.73 31.09 0.03
N ILE A 336 43.81 31.34 0.75
CA ILE A 336 43.85 31.54 2.21
C ILE A 336 44.19 33.00 2.51
N ILE A 337 43.38 33.63 3.36
CA ILE A 337 43.58 35.01 3.78
C ILE A 337 44.20 35.01 5.19
N SER A 338 45.29 35.78 5.36
CA SER A 338 45.93 35.92 6.67
C SER A 338 45.06 36.71 7.64
N ILE A 339 44.82 36.18 8.85
CA ILE A 339 44.09 36.89 9.91
C ILE A 339 44.77 38.22 10.31
N ASN A 340 46.09 38.36 10.04
CA ASN A 340 46.84 39.58 10.34
C ASN A 340 46.47 40.74 9.40
N ASP A 341 45.88 40.42 8.22
CA ASP A 341 45.42 41.43 7.23
C ASP A 341 44.02 41.95 7.52
N ILE A 342 43.39 41.53 8.64
CA ILE A 342 42.01 41.86 9.00
C ILE A 342 41.99 42.67 10.27
N GLU A 343 41.39 43.88 10.21
CA GLU A 343 41.35 44.85 11.34
C GLU A 343 40.47 44.34 12.49
N ASP A 344 39.28 43.79 12.20
CA ASP A 344 38.36 43.27 13.22
C ASP A 344 38.34 41.74 13.20
N LYS A 345 38.78 41.12 14.28
CA LYS A 345 38.94 39.68 14.45
C LYS A 345 37.71 39.01 15.06
N THR A 346 36.64 39.75 15.32
CA THR A 346 35.40 39.23 15.88
C THR A 346 34.26 39.23 14.84
N CYS A 347 33.36 38.27 14.95
CA CYS A 347 32.23 38.17 14.03
C CYS A 347 31.23 39.32 14.30
N PRO A 348 30.88 40.15 13.31
CA PRO A 348 29.97 41.28 13.46
C PRO A 348 28.51 40.92 13.66
N ILE A 349 28.17 39.61 13.64
CA ILE A 349 26.82 39.13 13.91
C ILE A 349 26.65 38.69 15.36
N CYS A 350 27.59 37.89 15.91
CA CYS A 350 27.47 37.40 17.29
C CYS A 350 28.36 38.12 18.28
N TYR A 351 29.38 38.83 17.84
CA TYR A 351 30.39 39.55 18.65
C TYR A 351 31.18 38.67 19.62
N GLU A 352 31.01 37.34 19.56
CA GLU A 352 31.62 36.39 20.52
C GLU A 352 32.69 35.51 19.88
N LYS A 353 32.54 35.16 18.59
CA LYS A 353 33.42 34.19 17.93
C LYS A 353 34.41 34.87 16.99
N SER A 354 35.61 34.29 16.91
CA SER A 354 36.58 34.69 15.90
C SER A 354 36.04 34.44 14.48
N ILE A 355 36.44 35.29 13.56
CA ILE A 355 36.13 35.18 12.15
C ILE A 355 36.89 34.02 11.50
N GLN A 356 36.25 33.32 10.55
CA GLN A 356 36.82 32.15 9.86
C GLN A 356 36.67 32.24 8.36
N LEU A 357 35.72 33.04 7.87
CA LEU A 357 35.42 33.19 6.46
C LEU A 357 35.30 34.66 6.06
N GLN A 358 35.88 35.01 4.91
CA GLN A 358 35.69 36.27 4.24
C GLN A 358 34.88 36.10 2.96
N THR A 359 33.93 36.98 2.70
CA THR A 359 33.13 36.98 1.46
C THR A 359 33.90 37.67 0.31
N ASN A 360 33.44 37.48 -0.92
CA ASN A 360 33.98 38.20 -2.10
C ASN A 360 33.92 39.74 -1.99
N CYS A 361 33.05 40.27 -1.15
CA CYS A 361 32.97 41.71 -0.84
C CYS A 361 33.82 42.12 0.37
N LYS A 362 34.75 41.26 0.82
CA LYS A 362 35.73 41.49 1.90
C LYS A 362 35.15 41.60 3.32
N HIS A 363 33.89 41.28 3.54
CA HIS A 363 33.33 41.22 4.90
C HIS A 363 33.58 39.87 5.54
N CYS A 364 33.89 39.82 6.81
CA CYS A 364 34.36 38.65 7.54
C CYS A 364 33.36 38.20 8.59
N TYR A 365 33.18 36.88 8.75
CA TYR A 365 32.19 36.29 9.65
C TYR A 365 32.69 34.99 10.26
N CYS A 366 32.13 34.57 11.40
CA CYS A 366 32.30 33.20 11.86
C CYS A 366 31.42 32.27 11.01
N THR A 367 31.86 31.01 10.84
CA THR A 367 31.20 30.04 9.98
C THR A 367 29.72 29.81 10.36
N GLU A 368 29.40 29.77 11.66
CA GLU A 368 28.01 29.53 12.10
C GLU A 368 27.07 30.68 11.76
N CYS A 369 27.47 31.92 12.00
CA CYS A 369 26.60 33.07 11.74
C CYS A 369 26.35 33.29 10.26
N ILE A 370 27.41 33.18 9.44
CA ILE A 370 27.24 33.34 7.99
C ILE A 370 26.50 32.18 7.36
N GLN A 371 26.66 30.97 7.89
CA GLN A 371 25.90 29.82 7.41
C GLN A 371 24.39 29.98 7.66
N LYS A 372 23.99 30.44 8.84
CA LYS A 372 22.59 30.74 9.15
C LYS A 372 22.01 31.81 8.24
N HIS A 373 22.76 32.86 7.98
CA HIS A 373 22.33 33.93 7.09
C HIS A 373 22.23 33.43 5.64
N TYR A 374 23.25 32.75 5.14
CA TYR A 374 23.34 32.26 3.75
C TYR A 374 22.24 31.26 3.39
N ASN A 375 21.74 30.48 4.35
CA ASN A 375 20.63 29.58 4.15
C ASN A 375 19.34 30.31 3.75
N ASN A 376 19.13 31.52 4.25
CA ASN A 376 17.94 32.33 4.01
C ASN A 376 18.17 33.34 2.87
N ASP A 377 19.32 34.01 2.88
CA ASP A 377 19.69 35.05 1.95
C ASP A 377 21.15 34.88 1.52
N SER A 378 21.41 34.70 0.24
CA SER A 378 22.75 34.54 -0.33
C SER A 378 23.48 35.88 -0.53
N SER A 379 22.96 36.98 0.00
CA SER A 379 23.62 38.28 0.03
C SER A 379 24.46 38.47 1.28
N CYS A 380 25.42 39.38 1.22
CA CYS A 380 26.21 39.77 2.39
C CYS A 380 25.34 40.48 3.43
N PRO A 381 25.36 40.05 4.71
CA PRO A 381 24.59 40.70 5.77
C PRO A 381 24.83 42.21 5.91
N TYR A 382 26.05 42.66 5.62
CA TYR A 382 26.47 44.04 5.77
C TYR A 382 26.18 44.91 4.56
N CYS A 383 26.72 44.55 3.37
CA CYS A 383 26.62 45.41 2.18
C CYS A 383 25.58 44.99 1.17
N LYS A 384 24.86 43.88 1.41
CA LYS A 384 23.81 43.29 0.56
C LYS A 384 24.26 42.85 -0.82
N GLN A 385 25.56 42.87 -1.12
CA GLN A 385 26.07 42.29 -2.37
C GLN A 385 25.89 40.77 -2.39
N GLN A 386 25.62 40.22 -3.56
CA GLN A 386 25.48 38.77 -3.76
C GLN A 386 26.82 38.09 -3.41
N ILE A 387 26.78 37.10 -2.51
CA ILE A 387 27.96 36.30 -2.17
C ILE A 387 28.12 35.19 -3.21
N SER A 388 29.23 35.22 -3.93
CA SER A 388 29.57 34.21 -4.94
C SER A 388 30.63 33.22 -4.43
N VAL A 389 31.47 33.64 -3.48
CA VAL A 389 32.55 32.82 -2.94
C VAL A 389 32.89 33.26 -1.51
N PHE A 390 33.39 32.32 -0.72
CA PHE A 390 34.00 32.55 0.59
C PHE A 390 35.46 32.10 0.54
N TYR A 391 36.29 32.82 1.26
CA TYR A 391 37.71 32.52 1.46
C TYR A 391 37.96 32.12 2.90
N ASN A 392 38.79 31.09 3.14
CA ASN A 392 39.19 30.69 4.47
C ASN A 392 40.15 31.73 5.06
N ILE A 393 40.03 32.02 6.36
CA ILE A 393 40.93 32.87 7.15
C ILE A 393 41.73 31.98 8.07
N HIS A 394 43.06 32.09 8.02
CA HIS A 394 44.03 31.40 8.89
C HIS A 394 45.03 32.36 9.51
#